data_296e99148307192822c4f7ca3f8775b2
#
_entry.id   296e99148307192822c4f7ca3f8775b2
#
_cell.length_a   1.000
_cell.length_b   1.000
_cell.length_c   1.000
_cell.angle_alpha   90.00
_cell.angle_beta   90.00
_cell.angle_gamma   90.00
#
_symmetry.space_group_name_H-M   'P 1'
#
loop_
_entity.id
_entity.type
_entity.pdbx_description
1 polymer ?
#
loop_
_entity_poly.entity_id
_entity_poly.type
_entity_poly.pdbx_seq_one_letter_code
_entity_poly.pdbx_strand_id
1 'polypeptide(L)'
;WVAVDSAEVIHGLFSMKGPVDSVMMVTLYMDDEGIMPLVLEDGKIEVSISNTQLTAKGTLLNDRLYEFIEKRNALELQIEELDRKEARMVLDGANLEDVHKELAKEGETLVEEMNNYVKQFIIDNNENVLGPSVFMMMCSTLPYPVMTPQIEDIMRTAPLTFKQNQLIKEFLSKAKENMQLIEEHQRVRQNVSTDTSANKP
;
A
#
# COMPACT_ATOMS: atom_id res chain seq x y z
N TRP A 1 -10.84 10.55 12.72
CA TRP A 1 -9.47 10.76 13.20
C TRP A 1 -9.54 11.45 14.55
N VAL A 2 -8.72 11.01 15.51
CA VAL A 2 -8.60 11.63 16.83
C VAL A 2 -7.14 11.99 17.00
N ALA A 3 -6.85 13.26 17.32
CA ALA A 3 -5.51 13.67 17.66
C ALA A 3 -5.09 13.01 19.00
N VAL A 4 -3.95 12.35 19.00
CA VAL A 4 -3.40 11.68 20.19
C VAL A 4 -2.57 12.67 21.02
N ASP A 5 -1.73 13.46 20.33
CA ASP A 5 -0.86 14.48 20.93
C ASP A 5 -0.46 15.50 19.87
N SER A 6 0.12 16.64 20.29
CA SER A 6 0.65 17.68 19.42
C SER A 6 1.84 18.39 20.05
N ALA A 7 2.76 18.89 19.22
CA ALA A 7 3.91 19.68 19.67
C ALA A 7 4.23 20.79 18.67
N GLU A 8 4.76 21.90 19.17
CA GLU A 8 5.34 22.94 18.31
C GLU A 8 6.72 22.52 17.79
N VAL A 9 7.02 22.90 16.55
CA VAL A 9 8.36 22.76 15.97
C VAL A 9 9.17 24.03 16.25
N ILE A 10 10.20 23.91 17.10
CA ILE A 10 11.08 25.03 17.48
C ILE A 10 12.48 24.76 16.95
N HIS A 11 12.97 25.61 16.08
CA HIS A 11 14.28 25.45 15.43
C HIS A 11 14.47 24.08 14.73
N GLY A 12 13.39 23.54 14.13
CA GLY A 12 13.42 22.25 13.45
C GLY A 12 13.35 21.04 14.39
N LEU A 13 13.09 21.24 15.67
CA LEU A 13 12.98 20.17 16.68
C LEU A 13 11.59 20.15 17.29
N PHE A 14 11.08 18.95 17.54
CA PHE A 14 9.86 18.72 18.31
C PHE A 14 10.03 17.54 19.27
N SER A 15 9.19 17.47 20.30
CA SER A 15 9.17 16.35 21.22
C SER A 15 7.76 16.16 21.77
N MET A 16 7.31 14.92 21.79
CA MET A 16 6.06 14.49 22.42
C MET A 16 6.39 13.45 23.49
N LYS A 17 5.64 13.43 24.58
CA LYS A 17 5.85 12.48 25.68
C LYS A 17 4.52 12.18 26.36
N GLY A 18 4.18 10.90 26.43
CA GLY A 18 2.96 10.45 27.09
C GLY A 18 2.98 8.96 27.36
N PRO A 19 1.99 8.46 28.12
CA PRO A 19 1.79 7.03 28.28
C PRO A 19 1.28 6.42 26.98
N VAL A 20 1.64 5.16 26.72
CA VAL A 20 1.11 4.35 25.62
C VAL A 20 0.27 3.24 26.23
N ASP A 21 -1.05 3.41 26.19
CA ASP A 21 -1.98 2.40 26.75
C ASP A 21 -2.07 1.13 25.89
N SER A 22 -1.85 1.29 24.58
CA SER A 22 -1.85 0.16 23.63
C SER A 22 -0.97 0.51 22.41
N VAL A 23 -0.29 -0.50 21.90
CA VAL A 23 0.48 -0.38 20.66
C VAL A 23 -0.47 -0.10 19.49
N MET A 24 -0.25 0.97 18.75
CA MET A 24 -1.11 1.36 17.64
C MET A 24 -0.33 2.05 16.51
N MET A 25 -0.83 1.88 15.29
CA MET A 25 -0.36 2.66 14.14
C MET A 25 -1.00 4.04 14.16
N VAL A 26 -0.19 5.06 13.99
CA VAL A 26 -0.64 6.46 13.86
C VAL A 26 0.01 7.12 12.65
N THR A 27 -0.51 8.27 12.25
CA THR A 27 0.08 9.12 11.23
C THR A 27 0.57 10.41 11.88
N LEU A 28 1.81 10.77 11.63
CA LEU A 28 2.32 12.09 11.99
C LEU A 28 1.82 13.09 10.96
N TYR A 29 1.22 14.18 11.45
CA TYR A 29 0.73 15.29 10.65
C TYR A 29 1.60 16.52 10.84
N MET A 30 1.75 17.31 9.78
CA MET A 30 2.34 18.64 9.82
C MET A 30 1.50 19.54 8.90
N ASP A 31 1.02 20.67 9.43
CA ASP A 31 0.16 21.62 8.70
C ASP A 31 -1.07 20.94 8.04
N ASP A 32 -1.76 20.06 8.78
CA ASP A 32 -2.91 19.27 8.37
C ASP A 32 -2.63 18.21 7.27
N GLU A 33 -1.37 18.04 6.84
CA GLU A 33 -0.96 16.99 5.93
C GLU A 33 -0.36 15.79 6.67
N GLY A 34 -0.80 14.57 6.29
CA GLY A 34 -0.22 13.33 6.80
C GLY A 34 1.17 13.10 6.20
N ILE A 35 2.21 13.21 7.03
CA ILE A 35 3.60 13.15 6.57
C ILE A 35 4.12 11.71 6.55
N MET A 36 3.91 10.96 7.62
CA MET A 36 4.50 9.63 7.74
C MET A 36 3.75 8.76 8.76
N PRO A 37 3.67 7.44 8.52
CA PRO A 37 3.17 6.51 9.52
C PRO A 37 4.23 6.25 10.59
N LEU A 38 3.78 6.00 11.83
CA LEU A 38 4.63 5.46 12.88
C LEU A 38 3.83 4.60 13.86
N VAL A 39 4.51 3.78 14.63
CA VAL A 39 3.91 2.95 15.66
C VAL A 39 4.13 3.61 17.02
N LEU A 40 3.05 3.91 17.74
CA LEU A 40 3.14 4.25 19.15
C LEU A 40 3.31 2.96 19.94
N GLU A 41 4.50 2.80 20.53
CA GLU A 41 4.91 1.69 21.39
C GLU A 41 5.86 2.21 22.49
N ASP A 42 6.07 1.44 23.54
CA ASP A 42 6.97 1.84 24.61
C ASP A 42 8.40 2.02 24.10
N GLY A 43 9.04 3.11 24.54
CA GLY A 43 10.42 3.42 24.21
C GLY A 43 10.60 4.84 23.66
N LYS A 44 11.80 5.11 23.18
CA LYS A 44 12.14 6.38 22.54
C LYS A 44 12.08 6.22 21.03
N ILE A 45 11.10 6.86 20.40
CA ILE A 45 10.96 6.92 18.95
C ILE A 45 11.69 8.17 18.44
N GLU A 46 12.69 7.98 17.60
CA GLU A 46 13.44 9.05 16.95
C GLU A 46 12.90 9.28 15.56
N VAL A 47 12.26 10.42 15.33
CA VAL A 47 11.68 10.81 14.05
C VAL A 47 12.62 11.77 13.33
N SER A 48 12.89 11.52 12.07
CA SER A 48 13.64 12.43 11.19
C SER A 48 12.83 12.74 9.94
N ILE A 49 12.63 14.03 9.68
CA ILE A 49 11.90 14.55 8.54
C ILE A 49 12.83 15.43 7.73
N SER A 50 13.11 15.05 6.50
CA SER A 50 13.89 15.84 5.56
C SER A 50 13.27 15.78 4.17
N ASN A 51 13.73 16.61 3.25
CA ASN A 51 13.25 16.63 1.86
C ASN A 51 13.52 15.32 1.10
N THR A 52 14.44 14.51 1.60
CA THR A 52 14.88 13.27 0.91
C THR A 52 14.53 12.00 1.68
N GLN A 53 14.24 12.11 2.98
CA GLN A 53 14.02 10.93 3.81
C GLN A 53 13.10 11.23 4.99
N LEU A 54 12.18 10.30 5.23
CA LEU A 54 11.31 10.24 6.40
C LEU A 54 11.64 8.95 7.15
N THR A 55 11.99 9.03 8.43
CA THR A 55 12.30 7.85 9.23
C THR A 55 11.76 7.95 10.64
N ALA A 56 11.35 6.82 11.21
CA ALA A 56 11.10 6.65 12.64
C ALA A 56 11.87 5.42 13.11
N LYS A 57 12.72 5.56 14.10
CA LYS A 57 13.65 4.52 14.58
C LYS A 57 13.72 4.51 16.11
N GLY A 58 14.34 3.47 16.67
CA GLY A 58 14.65 3.33 18.09
C GLY A 58 13.67 2.47 18.87
N THR A 59 12.65 1.91 18.21
CA THR A 59 11.75 0.91 18.77
C THR A 59 11.50 -0.20 17.75
N LEU A 60 11.18 -1.40 18.25
CA LEU A 60 11.16 -2.62 17.44
C LEU A 60 10.22 -2.54 16.22
N LEU A 61 9.00 -2.04 16.42
CA LEU A 61 8.01 -2.02 15.33
C LEU A 61 8.26 -0.86 14.37
N ASN A 62 8.78 0.29 14.85
CA ASN A 62 9.17 1.38 13.97
C ASN A 62 10.39 1.00 13.12
N ASP A 63 11.43 0.39 13.71
CA ASP A 63 12.60 -0.09 12.96
C ASP A 63 12.16 -1.04 11.84
N ARG A 64 11.29 -2.02 12.16
CA ARG A 64 10.76 -2.99 11.19
C ARG A 64 9.88 -2.35 10.12
N LEU A 65 9.04 -1.37 10.49
CA LEU A 65 8.20 -0.62 9.55
C LEU A 65 9.05 0.15 8.54
N TYR A 66 10.09 0.84 9.03
CA TYR A 66 10.92 1.67 8.16
C TYR A 66 11.88 0.86 7.30
N GLU A 67 12.36 -0.28 7.76
CA GLU A 67 13.06 -1.25 6.92
C GLU A 67 12.16 -1.77 5.77
N PHE A 68 10.89 -2.05 6.08
CA PHE A 68 9.91 -2.42 5.07
C PHE A 68 9.68 -1.29 4.05
N ILE A 69 9.45 -0.06 4.51
CA ILE A 69 9.21 1.11 3.65
C ILE A 69 10.43 1.37 2.75
N GLU A 70 11.64 1.34 3.29
CA GLU A 70 12.89 1.54 2.52
C GLU A 70 13.02 0.51 1.41
N LYS A 71 12.82 -0.78 1.69
CA LYS A 71 12.91 -1.84 0.68
C LYS A 71 11.80 -1.74 -0.36
N ARG A 72 10.55 -1.46 0.06
CA ARG A 72 9.44 -1.25 -0.88
C ARG A 72 9.72 -0.10 -1.84
N ASN A 73 10.18 1.03 -1.31
CA ASN A 73 10.52 2.21 -2.11
C ASN A 73 11.68 1.92 -3.09
N ALA A 74 12.68 1.11 -2.66
CA ALA A 74 13.77 0.71 -3.55
C ALA A 74 13.27 -0.14 -4.74
N LEU A 75 12.31 -1.04 -4.54
CA LEU A 75 11.68 -1.80 -5.62
C LEU A 75 10.82 -0.90 -6.53
N GLU A 76 10.08 0.04 -5.95
CA GLU A 76 9.26 1.01 -6.70
C GLU A 76 10.15 1.87 -7.62
N LEU A 77 11.29 2.36 -7.11
CA LEU A 77 12.26 3.10 -7.92
C LEU A 77 12.85 2.25 -9.06
N GLN A 78 13.06 0.95 -8.88
CA GLN A 78 13.50 0.07 -9.95
C GLN A 78 12.44 -0.07 -11.05
N ILE A 79 11.16 -0.15 -10.68
CA ILE A 79 10.05 -0.18 -11.64
C ILE A 79 9.99 1.14 -12.41
N GLU A 80 10.08 2.29 -11.74
CA GLU A 80 10.11 3.60 -12.40
C GLU A 80 11.33 3.78 -13.34
N GLU A 81 12.47 3.17 -13.01
CA GLU A 81 13.66 3.20 -13.88
C GLU A 81 13.45 2.47 -15.22
N LEU A 82 12.51 1.51 -15.31
CA LEU A 82 12.20 0.83 -16.57
C LEU A 82 11.65 1.79 -17.61
N ASP A 83 10.77 2.72 -17.22
CA ASP A 83 10.22 3.74 -18.14
C ASP A 83 11.34 4.64 -18.68
N ARG A 84 12.30 5.01 -17.83
CA ARG A 84 13.45 5.81 -18.24
C ARG A 84 14.42 5.00 -19.11
N LYS A 85 14.57 3.71 -18.86
CA LYS A 85 15.39 2.78 -19.66
C LYS A 85 14.78 2.62 -21.04
N GLU A 86 13.46 2.46 -21.16
CA GLU A 86 12.74 2.41 -22.42
C GLU A 86 13.02 3.65 -23.27
N ALA A 87 12.78 4.83 -22.70
CA ALA A 87 12.99 6.09 -23.41
C ALA A 87 14.43 6.24 -23.94
N ARG A 88 15.42 5.85 -23.16
CA ARG A 88 16.84 5.87 -23.59
C ARG A 88 17.11 4.91 -24.73
N MET A 89 16.66 3.64 -24.61
CA MET A 89 16.90 2.61 -25.64
C MET A 89 16.27 3.00 -27.00
N VAL A 90 15.07 3.58 -26.98
CA VAL A 90 14.40 4.06 -28.18
C VAL A 90 15.14 5.26 -28.81
N LEU A 91 15.62 6.20 -27.98
CA LEU A 91 16.43 7.34 -28.47
C LEU A 91 17.76 6.89 -29.08
N ASP A 92 18.35 5.81 -28.57
CA ASP A 92 19.58 5.21 -29.08
C ASP A 92 19.35 4.36 -30.37
N GLY A 93 18.11 4.31 -30.84
CA GLY A 93 17.75 3.66 -32.12
C GLY A 93 17.36 2.21 -32.02
N ALA A 94 17.09 1.68 -30.81
CA ALA A 94 16.58 0.32 -30.63
C ALA A 94 15.15 0.19 -31.19
N ASN A 95 14.78 -1.01 -31.63
CA ASN A 95 13.43 -1.27 -32.08
C ASN A 95 12.45 -1.25 -30.89
N LEU A 96 11.39 -0.43 -30.98
CA LEU A 96 10.43 -0.24 -29.90
C LEU A 96 9.75 -1.55 -29.44
N GLU A 97 9.40 -2.44 -30.38
CA GLU A 97 8.72 -3.70 -30.06
C GLU A 97 9.64 -4.66 -29.26
N ASP A 98 10.92 -4.73 -29.64
CA ASP A 98 11.92 -5.55 -28.94
C ASP A 98 12.19 -5.00 -27.53
N VAL A 99 12.32 -3.67 -27.40
CA VAL A 99 12.49 -2.99 -26.12
C VAL A 99 11.29 -3.24 -25.19
N HIS A 100 10.07 -3.06 -25.68
CA HIS A 100 8.86 -3.35 -24.90
C HIS A 100 8.82 -4.80 -24.41
N LYS A 101 9.18 -5.76 -25.25
CA LYS A 101 9.16 -7.18 -24.88
C LYS A 101 10.20 -7.52 -23.80
N GLU A 102 11.38 -6.91 -23.90
CA GLU A 102 12.45 -7.09 -22.90
C GLU A 102 12.03 -6.48 -21.55
N LEU A 103 11.61 -5.21 -21.57
CA LEU A 103 11.27 -4.47 -20.35
C LEU A 103 9.98 -4.97 -19.68
N ALA A 104 8.99 -5.44 -20.45
CA ALA A 104 7.79 -6.06 -19.90
C ALA A 104 8.13 -7.24 -18.98
N LYS A 105 9.05 -8.12 -19.42
CA LYS A 105 9.48 -9.27 -18.61
C LYS A 105 10.24 -8.85 -17.35
N GLU A 106 11.11 -7.84 -17.46
CA GLU A 106 11.82 -7.28 -16.30
C GLU A 106 10.83 -6.64 -15.31
N GLY A 107 9.85 -5.88 -15.81
CA GLY A 107 8.79 -5.25 -15.04
C GLY A 107 7.89 -6.27 -14.33
N GLU A 108 7.44 -7.31 -15.01
CA GLU A 108 6.67 -8.39 -14.40
C GLU A 108 7.41 -9.02 -13.22
N THR A 109 8.72 -9.26 -13.38
CA THR A 109 9.55 -9.84 -12.31
C THR A 109 9.66 -8.92 -11.10
N LEU A 110 9.87 -7.61 -11.30
CA LEU A 110 9.96 -6.63 -10.22
C LEU A 110 8.62 -6.44 -9.50
N VAL A 111 7.52 -6.41 -10.24
CA VAL A 111 6.16 -6.32 -9.67
C VAL A 111 5.85 -7.58 -8.85
N GLU A 112 6.23 -8.77 -9.34
CA GLU A 112 6.05 -10.01 -8.59
C GLU A 112 6.90 -10.01 -7.31
N GLU A 113 8.17 -9.57 -7.38
CA GLU A 113 9.03 -9.43 -6.19
C GLU A 113 8.42 -8.49 -5.16
N MET A 114 7.95 -7.30 -5.58
CA MET A 114 7.30 -6.34 -4.71
C MET A 114 6.04 -6.92 -4.07
N ASN A 115 5.16 -7.56 -4.86
CA ASN A 115 3.94 -8.17 -4.35
C ASN A 115 4.23 -9.27 -3.32
N ASN A 116 5.22 -10.12 -3.59
CA ASN A 116 5.65 -11.17 -2.68
C ASN A 116 6.27 -10.58 -1.40
N TYR A 117 7.06 -9.53 -1.51
CA TYR A 117 7.64 -8.86 -0.35
C TYR A 117 6.57 -8.24 0.57
N VAL A 118 5.61 -7.51 0.00
CA VAL A 118 4.48 -6.93 0.75
C VAL A 118 3.64 -8.03 1.41
N LYS A 119 3.29 -9.08 0.66
CA LYS A 119 2.55 -10.22 1.20
C LYS A 119 3.28 -10.87 2.36
N GLN A 120 4.57 -11.17 2.20
CA GLN A 120 5.36 -11.82 3.24
C GLN A 120 5.44 -10.96 4.50
N PHE A 121 5.68 -9.65 4.35
CA PHE A 121 5.68 -8.73 5.48
C PHE A 121 4.35 -8.74 6.26
N ILE A 122 3.22 -8.69 5.56
CA ILE A 122 1.88 -8.75 6.16
C ILE A 122 1.70 -10.06 6.94
N ILE A 123 2.09 -11.19 6.35
CA ILE A 123 1.96 -12.51 6.98
C ILE A 123 2.87 -12.64 8.21
N ASP A 124 4.12 -12.22 8.12
CA ASP A 124 5.08 -12.30 9.22
C ASP A 124 4.71 -11.39 10.40
N ASN A 125 3.92 -10.35 10.15
CA ASN A 125 3.45 -9.40 11.15
C ASN A 125 1.95 -9.52 11.46
N ASN A 126 1.32 -10.66 11.15
CA ASN A 126 -0.12 -10.85 11.30
C ASN A 126 -0.64 -10.74 12.76
N GLU A 127 0.22 -10.97 13.75
CA GLU A 127 -0.10 -10.93 15.18
C GLU A 127 0.17 -9.58 15.85
N ASN A 128 0.73 -8.62 15.14
CA ASN A 128 0.99 -7.27 15.64
C ASN A 128 0.31 -6.22 14.75
N VAL A 129 0.45 -4.94 15.12
CA VAL A 129 -0.23 -3.84 14.41
C VAL A 129 0.26 -3.63 12.97
N LEU A 130 1.49 -4.07 12.63
CA LEU A 130 2.07 -3.83 11.31
C LEU A 130 1.34 -4.59 10.20
N GLY A 131 1.03 -5.87 10.40
CA GLY A 131 0.38 -6.69 9.38
C GLY A 131 -0.94 -6.08 8.90
N PRO A 132 -1.94 -5.89 9.79
CA PRO A 132 -3.20 -5.26 9.43
C PRO A 132 -3.03 -3.84 8.89
N SER A 133 -2.12 -3.04 9.45
CA SER A 133 -1.94 -1.65 9.02
C SER A 133 -1.29 -1.54 7.65
N VAL A 134 -0.27 -2.33 7.36
CA VAL A 134 0.35 -2.37 6.01
C VAL A 134 -0.63 -2.90 4.97
N PHE A 135 -1.45 -3.90 5.32
CA PHE A 135 -2.54 -4.33 4.45
C PHE A 135 -3.51 -3.18 4.14
N MET A 136 -3.95 -2.42 5.14
CA MET A 136 -4.83 -1.28 4.95
C MET A 136 -4.17 -0.14 4.16
N MET A 137 -2.88 0.12 4.37
CA MET A 137 -2.10 1.07 3.58
C MET A 137 -2.06 0.66 2.10
N MET A 138 -1.82 -0.62 1.80
CA MET A 138 -1.89 -1.14 0.44
C MET A 138 -3.29 -0.96 -0.15
N CYS A 139 -4.33 -1.29 0.58
CA CYS A 139 -5.72 -1.15 0.13
C CYS A 139 -6.14 0.31 -0.07
N SER A 140 -5.56 1.28 0.64
CA SER A 140 -5.89 2.70 0.53
C SER A 140 -5.46 3.33 -0.79
N THR A 141 -4.59 2.68 -1.56
CA THR A 141 -4.22 3.11 -2.92
C THR A 141 -5.31 2.81 -3.95
N LEU A 142 -6.28 1.95 -3.61
CA LEU A 142 -7.41 1.64 -4.48
C LEU A 142 -8.46 2.76 -4.40
N PRO A 143 -9.13 3.11 -5.51
CA PRO A 143 -10.16 4.14 -5.53
C PRO A 143 -11.39 3.79 -4.65
N TYR A 144 -11.62 2.51 -4.44
CA TYR A 144 -12.62 1.94 -3.52
C TYR A 144 -12.26 0.49 -3.18
N PRO A 145 -12.78 -0.05 -2.07
CA PRO A 145 -12.53 -1.44 -1.68
C PRO A 145 -12.99 -2.43 -2.76
N VAL A 146 -12.07 -3.23 -3.29
CA VAL A 146 -12.33 -4.35 -4.23
C VAL A 146 -11.35 -5.48 -3.96
N MET A 147 -11.70 -6.69 -4.41
CA MET A 147 -10.79 -7.83 -4.38
C MET A 147 -9.89 -7.78 -5.63
N THR A 148 -8.60 -7.52 -5.42
CA THR A 148 -7.58 -7.64 -6.45
C THR A 148 -6.87 -9.00 -6.36
N PRO A 149 -6.21 -9.49 -7.43
CA PRO A 149 -5.45 -10.73 -7.35
C PRO A 149 -4.42 -10.76 -6.22
N GLN A 150 -3.79 -9.63 -5.91
CA GLN A 150 -2.85 -9.49 -4.79
C GLN A 150 -3.56 -9.66 -3.44
N ILE A 151 -4.73 -9.03 -3.24
CA ILE A 151 -5.52 -9.16 -2.02
C ILE A 151 -6.01 -10.61 -1.84
N GLU A 152 -6.49 -11.24 -2.92
CA GLU A 152 -6.91 -12.65 -2.89
C GLU A 152 -5.76 -13.58 -2.51
N ASP A 153 -4.56 -13.33 -3.02
CA ASP A 153 -3.37 -14.12 -2.70
C ASP A 153 -2.96 -13.97 -1.23
N ILE A 154 -2.98 -12.75 -0.69
CA ILE A 154 -2.78 -12.50 0.73
C ILE A 154 -3.84 -13.22 1.56
N MET A 155 -5.11 -13.07 1.21
CA MET A 155 -6.20 -13.70 1.95
C MET A 155 -6.17 -15.23 1.87
N ARG A 156 -5.67 -15.83 0.81
CA ARG A 156 -5.51 -17.28 0.70
C ARG A 156 -4.52 -17.83 1.72
N THR A 157 -3.39 -17.12 1.94
CA THR A 157 -2.28 -17.54 2.80
C THR A 157 -2.39 -17.01 4.24
N ALA A 158 -3.10 -15.92 4.47
CA ALA A 158 -3.22 -15.29 5.79
C ALA A 158 -3.91 -16.21 6.81
N PRO A 159 -3.44 -16.26 8.09
CA PRO A 159 -4.06 -17.02 9.14
C PRO A 159 -5.45 -16.48 9.53
N LEU A 160 -6.24 -17.32 10.22
CA LEU A 160 -7.59 -16.94 10.64
C LEU A 160 -7.61 -15.72 11.57
N THR A 161 -6.61 -15.60 12.44
CA THR A 161 -6.46 -14.45 13.36
C THR A 161 -6.38 -13.14 12.61
N PHE A 162 -5.59 -13.08 11.55
CA PHE A 162 -5.51 -11.92 10.66
C PHE A 162 -6.86 -11.61 9.99
N LYS A 163 -7.52 -12.62 9.42
CA LYS A 163 -8.83 -12.48 8.78
C LYS A 163 -9.94 -12.06 9.75
N GLN A 164 -9.75 -12.31 11.05
CA GLN A 164 -10.67 -11.91 12.12
C GLN A 164 -10.42 -10.50 12.65
N ASN A 165 -9.32 -9.84 12.26
CA ASN A 165 -9.07 -8.44 12.60
C ASN A 165 -10.22 -7.58 12.08
N GLN A 166 -10.67 -6.61 12.90
CA GLN A 166 -11.85 -5.81 12.61
C GLN A 166 -11.70 -4.99 11.32
N LEU A 167 -10.54 -4.34 11.12
CA LEU A 167 -10.27 -3.53 9.92
C LEU A 167 -10.29 -4.39 8.65
N ILE A 168 -9.71 -5.60 8.73
CA ILE A 168 -9.69 -6.54 7.60
C ILE A 168 -11.10 -7.00 7.26
N LYS A 169 -11.92 -7.36 8.26
CA LYS A 169 -13.33 -7.76 8.04
C LYS A 169 -14.14 -6.66 7.38
N GLU A 170 -14.02 -5.43 7.86
CA GLU A 170 -14.74 -4.27 7.31
C GLU A 170 -14.36 -4.05 5.85
N PHE A 171 -13.05 -4.06 5.54
CA PHE A 171 -12.58 -3.97 4.16
C PHE A 171 -13.14 -5.08 3.28
N LEU A 172 -13.02 -6.35 3.70
CA LEU A 172 -13.50 -7.50 2.92
C LEU A 172 -15.02 -7.47 2.70
N SER A 173 -15.79 -7.05 3.72
CA SER A 173 -17.24 -6.87 3.57
C SER A 173 -17.56 -5.84 2.50
N LYS A 174 -16.88 -4.69 2.58
CA LYS A 174 -17.10 -3.59 1.63
C LYS A 174 -16.64 -3.94 0.22
N ALA A 175 -15.51 -4.63 0.09
CA ALA A 175 -15.01 -5.12 -1.20
C ALA A 175 -16.01 -6.08 -1.85
N LYS A 176 -16.60 -7.01 -1.08
CA LYS A 176 -17.62 -7.93 -1.57
C LYS A 176 -18.88 -7.21 -2.05
N GLU A 177 -19.38 -6.23 -1.29
CA GLU A 177 -20.52 -5.40 -1.69
C GLU A 177 -20.25 -4.68 -3.02
N ASN A 178 -19.08 -4.05 -3.13
CA ASN A 178 -18.71 -3.33 -4.35
C ASN A 178 -18.55 -4.26 -5.56
N MET A 179 -17.99 -5.45 -5.39
CA MET A 179 -17.88 -6.45 -6.46
C MET A 179 -19.26 -6.89 -6.97
N GLN A 180 -20.24 -7.10 -6.08
CA GLN A 180 -21.61 -7.44 -6.46
C GLN A 180 -22.25 -6.33 -7.29
N LEU A 181 -22.08 -5.06 -6.89
CA LEU A 181 -22.58 -3.90 -7.63
C LEU A 181 -21.94 -3.79 -9.03
N ILE A 182 -20.65 -4.04 -9.14
CA ILE A 182 -19.92 -4.03 -10.42
C ILE A 182 -20.48 -5.11 -11.36
N GLU A 183 -20.64 -6.34 -10.86
CA GLU A 183 -21.20 -7.45 -11.64
C GLU A 183 -22.63 -7.16 -12.10
N GLU A 184 -23.48 -6.60 -11.24
CA GLU A 184 -24.84 -6.23 -11.59
C GLU A 184 -24.89 -5.16 -12.68
N HIS A 185 -24.08 -4.11 -12.55
CA HIS A 185 -23.95 -3.09 -13.61
C HIS A 185 -23.44 -3.65 -14.94
N GLN A 186 -22.52 -4.61 -14.92
CA GLN A 186 -22.02 -5.24 -16.14
C GLN A 186 -23.11 -6.08 -16.82
N ARG A 187 -23.90 -6.85 -16.06
CA ARG A 187 -25.05 -7.62 -16.57
C ARG A 187 -26.10 -6.74 -17.24
N VAL A 188 -26.44 -5.60 -16.58
CA VAL A 188 -27.39 -4.65 -17.14
C VAL A 188 -26.88 -4.07 -18.47
N ARG A 189 -25.61 -3.67 -18.54
CA ARG A 189 -25.01 -3.14 -19.78
C ARG A 189 -24.99 -4.19 -20.92
N GLN A 190 -24.70 -5.44 -20.64
CA GLN A 190 -24.71 -6.51 -21.63
C GLN A 190 -26.12 -6.76 -22.18
N ASN A 191 -27.14 -6.76 -21.31
CA ASN A 191 -28.54 -6.94 -21.72
C ASN A 191 -29.04 -5.81 -22.61
N VAL A 192 -28.67 -4.56 -22.31
CA VAL A 192 -29.03 -3.39 -23.13
C VAL A 192 -28.33 -3.43 -24.49
N SER A 193 -27.10 -3.94 -24.57
CA SER A 193 -26.34 -4.06 -25.83
C SER A 193 -26.92 -5.14 -26.75
N THR A 194 -27.49 -6.21 -26.20
CA THR A 194 -28.12 -7.29 -26.96
C THR A 194 -29.50 -6.89 -27.50
N ASP A 195 -30.27 -6.09 -26.77
CA ASP A 195 -31.59 -5.61 -27.24
C ASP A 195 -31.46 -4.58 -28.38
N THR A 196 -30.39 -3.79 -28.40
CA THR A 196 -30.17 -2.79 -29.47
C THR A 196 -29.70 -3.42 -30.78
N SER A 197 -29.12 -4.59 -30.74
CA SER A 197 -28.71 -5.34 -31.96
C SER A 197 -29.83 -6.18 -32.60
N ALA A 198 -30.88 -6.48 -31.82
CA ALA A 198 -32.02 -7.24 -32.32
C ALA A 198 -33.07 -6.38 -33.06
N ASN A 199 -32.94 -5.06 -33.06
CA ASN A 199 -33.94 -4.13 -33.63
C ASN A 199 -33.38 -3.27 -34.77
N LYS A 200 -32.56 -3.84 -35.68
CA LYS A 200 -32.24 -3.23 -36.98
C LYS A 200 -33.04 -3.92 -38.05
N PRO A 201 -33.90 -3.19 -38.77
CA PRO A 201 -34.68 -3.71 -39.89
C PRO A 201 -33.79 -4.09 -41.09
#